data_3a7098bd8eb05bee405c0eaae0b6f4d9
#
_entry.id   3a7098bd8eb05bee405c0eaae0b6f4d9
#
_cell.length_a   1.000
_cell.length_b   1.000
_cell.length_c   1.000
_cell.angle_alpha   90.00
_cell.angle_beta   90.00
_cell.angle_gamma   90.00
#
_symmetry.space_group_name_H-M   'P 1'
#
loop_
_entity.id
_entity.type
_entity.pdbx_description
1 polymer ?
#
loop_
_entity_poly.entity_id
_entity_poly.type
_entity_poly.pdbx_seq_one_letter_code
_entity_poly.pdbx_strand_id
1 'polypeptide(L)'
;LPQTGGTDDYFIEFLLDQMDSYIPELADSGLVSSWLSYRAETRDFLPIVGETPLKNYLLATGYGGNGVIEAPAVSRDLAKFIMRGESTMLLEEWAFKRLLTEK
;
A
#
# COMPACT_ATOMS: atom_id res chain seq x y z
N LEU A 1 -12.94 -11.70 -7.67
CA LEU A 1 -12.15 -10.56 -8.12
C LEU A 1 -12.57 -10.25 -9.54
N PRO A 2 -12.92 -9.02 -9.89
CA PRO A 2 -13.20 -8.68 -11.27
C PRO A 2 -11.92 -8.90 -12.09
N GLN A 3 -11.99 -9.75 -13.07
CA GLN A 3 -10.96 -9.89 -14.07
C GLN A 3 -11.16 -8.73 -15.05
N THR A 4 -10.56 -7.61 -14.77
CA THR A 4 -10.45 -6.55 -15.74
C THR A 4 -9.16 -6.79 -16.52
N GLY A 5 -9.32 -7.30 -17.71
CA GLY A 5 -8.23 -7.34 -18.67
C GLY A 5 -7.89 -5.94 -19.13
N GLY A 6 -6.61 -5.67 -19.27
CA GLY A 6 -6.10 -4.50 -19.95
C GLY A 6 -5.98 -3.23 -19.09
N THR A 7 -4.96 -2.48 -19.38
CA THR A 7 -4.82 -1.08 -18.96
C THR A 7 -5.76 -0.21 -19.77
N ASP A 8 -6.31 0.84 -19.16
CA ASP A 8 -7.10 1.84 -19.84
C ASP A 8 -6.20 2.62 -20.82
N ASP A 9 -6.50 2.56 -22.11
CA ASP A 9 -5.73 3.24 -23.16
C ASP A 9 -5.66 4.75 -22.91
N TYR A 10 -6.75 5.36 -22.45
CA TYR A 10 -6.77 6.77 -22.06
C TYR A 10 -5.77 7.09 -20.95
N PHE A 11 -5.62 6.20 -19.98
CA PHE A 11 -4.65 6.40 -18.89
C PHE A 11 -3.21 6.24 -19.39
N ILE A 12 -2.98 5.36 -20.34
CA ILE A 12 -1.67 5.21 -20.98
C ILE A 12 -1.30 6.48 -21.77
N GLU A 13 -2.21 7.01 -22.57
CA GLU A 13 -2.01 8.26 -23.30
C GLU A 13 -1.70 9.42 -22.36
N PHE A 14 -2.49 9.55 -21.28
CA PHE A 14 -2.23 10.55 -20.24
C PHE A 14 -0.83 10.42 -19.63
N LEU A 15 -0.37 9.20 -19.33
CA LEU A 15 0.98 8.98 -18.77
C LEU A 15 2.07 9.34 -19.76
N LEU A 16 1.89 9.03 -21.05
CA LEU A 16 2.84 9.38 -22.10
C LEU A 16 2.95 10.89 -22.29
N ASP A 17 1.83 11.62 -22.28
CA ASP A 17 1.82 13.08 -22.32
C ASP A 17 2.55 13.72 -21.13
N GLN A 18 2.33 13.16 -19.92
CA GLN A 18 3.05 13.62 -18.73
C GLN A 18 4.56 13.34 -18.84
N MET A 19 4.91 12.15 -19.31
CA MET A 19 6.30 11.76 -19.48
C MET A 19 7.03 12.69 -20.46
N ASP A 20 6.41 13.04 -21.57
CA ASP A 20 6.98 13.96 -22.56
C ASP A 20 7.30 15.34 -21.96
N SER A 21 6.46 15.82 -21.05
CA SER A 21 6.69 17.10 -20.37
C SER A 21 7.84 17.08 -19.36
N TYR A 22 8.14 15.92 -18.76
CA TYR A 22 9.20 15.78 -17.75
C TYR A 22 10.52 15.24 -18.32
N ILE A 23 10.45 14.39 -19.34
CA ILE A 23 11.60 13.73 -19.96
C ILE A 23 11.40 13.71 -21.48
N PRO A 24 11.62 14.86 -22.16
CA PRO A 24 11.36 14.99 -23.61
C PRO A 24 12.13 13.98 -24.47
N GLU A 25 13.28 13.48 -23.98
CA GLU A 25 14.07 12.47 -24.68
C GLU A 25 13.36 11.12 -24.85
N LEU A 26 12.30 10.90 -24.08
CA LEU A 26 11.47 9.69 -24.17
C LEU A 26 10.24 9.84 -25.07
N ALA A 27 9.99 11.02 -25.62
CA ALA A 27 8.83 11.31 -26.46
C ALA A 27 8.66 10.32 -27.64
N ASP A 28 9.78 9.93 -28.23
CA ASP A 28 9.82 8.97 -29.35
C ASP A 28 9.91 7.49 -28.89
N SER A 29 9.84 7.23 -27.60
CA SER A 29 9.92 5.88 -27.06
C SER A 29 8.59 5.15 -27.24
N GLY A 30 8.62 3.91 -27.74
CA GLY A 30 7.43 3.08 -27.84
C GLY A 30 7.05 2.44 -26.49
N LEU A 31 5.76 2.17 -26.30
CA LEU A 31 5.27 1.38 -25.18
C LEU A 31 5.64 -0.09 -25.39
N VAL A 32 6.39 -0.68 -24.46
CA VAL A 32 6.79 -2.10 -24.52
C VAL A 32 5.71 -2.98 -23.92
N SER A 33 5.19 -2.61 -22.74
CA SER A 33 4.14 -3.36 -22.07
C SER A 33 3.46 -2.51 -21.00
N SER A 34 2.24 -2.89 -20.66
CA SER A 34 1.49 -2.30 -19.56
C SER A 34 0.79 -3.41 -18.76
N TRP A 35 0.59 -3.17 -17.47
CA TRP A 35 -0.13 -4.10 -16.59
C TRP A 35 -0.86 -3.36 -15.49
N LEU A 36 -1.91 -3.99 -14.97
CA LEU A 36 -2.66 -3.52 -13.82
C LEU A 36 -2.24 -4.27 -12.56
N SER A 37 -2.25 -3.57 -11.45
CA SER A 37 -2.04 -4.15 -10.13
C SER A 37 -3.06 -3.59 -9.15
N TYR A 38 -3.32 -4.36 -8.08
CA TYR A 38 -4.22 -3.95 -7.01
C TYR A 38 -3.40 -3.59 -5.78
N ARG A 39 -3.85 -2.56 -5.07
CA ARG A 39 -3.31 -2.15 -3.78
C ARG A 39 -4.33 -2.41 -2.70
N ALA A 40 -3.88 -2.95 -1.57
CA ALA A 40 -4.73 -3.09 -0.40
C ALA A 40 -4.85 -1.73 0.30
N GLU A 41 -6.06 -1.23 0.42
CA GLU A 41 -6.38 -0.02 1.17
C GLU A 41 -7.45 -0.31 2.22
N THR A 42 -7.39 0.39 3.32
CA THR A 42 -8.41 0.41 4.37
C THR A 42 -9.38 1.55 4.12
N ARG A 43 -10.49 1.57 4.85
CA ARG A 43 -11.51 2.64 4.73
C ARG A 43 -10.99 4.01 5.16
N ASP A 44 -10.07 4.03 6.13
CA ASP A 44 -9.47 5.24 6.69
C ASP A 44 -8.12 5.60 6.05
N PHE A 45 -7.71 4.86 5.03
CA PHE A 45 -6.43 5.02 4.32
C PHE A 45 -5.18 4.85 5.20
N LEU A 46 -5.32 4.29 6.40
CA LEU A 46 -4.19 3.98 7.29
C LEU A 46 -3.91 2.48 7.27
N PRO A 47 -2.65 2.04 7.30
CA PRO A 47 -2.31 0.63 7.38
C PRO A 47 -2.91 -0.07 8.60
N ILE A 48 -3.05 -1.38 8.52
CA ILE A 48 -3.36 -2.23 9.68
C ILE A 48 -2.08 -2.93 10.08
N VAL A 49 -1.60 -2.67 11.30
CA VAL A 49 -0.37 -3.29 11.83
C VAL A 49 -0.61 -3.78 13.25
N GLY A 50 -0.13 -5.00 13.52
CA GLY A 50 -0.16 -5.59 14.85
C GLY A 50 -1.23 -6.68 15.03
N GLU A 51 -1.73 -6.81 16.24
CA GLU A 51 -2.60 -7.91 16.66
C GLU A 51 -4.00 -7.83 16.04
N THR A 52 -4.55 -9.00 15.80
CA THR A 52 -5.96 -9.20 15.43
C THR A 52 -6.72 -9.84 16.59
N PRO A 53 -8.06 -9.93 16.52
CA PRO A 53 -8.83 -10.71 17.48
C PRO A 53 -8.49 -12.20 17.52
N LEU A 54 -7.80 -12.70 16.50
CA LEU A 54 -7.35 -14.09 16.46
C LEU A 54 -5.99 -14.22 17.15
N LYS A 55 -5.90 -15.10 18.14
CA LYS A 55 -4.66 -15.35 18.87
C LYS A 55 -3.53 -15.75 17.94
N ASN A 56 -2.35 -15.13 18.12
CA ASN A 56 -1.13 -15.37 17.34
C ASN A 56 -1.25 -15.03 15.83
N TYR A 57 -2.23 -14.23 15.45
CA TYR A 57 -2.38 -13.75 14.09
C TYR A 57 -2.15 -12.23 14.04
N LEU A 58 -1.05 -11.85 13.42
CA LEU A 58 -0.66 -10.46 13.22
C LEU A 58 -0.91 -10.04 11.77
N LEU A 59 -1.22 -8.77 11.58
CA LEU A 59 -1.35 -8.15 10.26
C LEU A 59 -0.30 -7.07 10.06
N ALA A 60 0.13 -6.91 8.83
CA ALA A 60 0.89 -5.78 8.33
C ALA A 60 0.47 -5.56 6.87
N THR A 61 -0.61 -4.80 6.65
CA THR A 61 -1.28 -4.66 5.35
C THR A 61 -1.98 -3.32 5.22
N GLY A 62 -2.56 -3.04 4.05
CA GLY A 62 -3.37 -1.84 3.85
C GLY A 62 -2.56 -0.58 3.58
N TYR A 63 -1.35 -0.69 3.09
CA TYR A 63 -0.43 0.43 2.86
C TYR A 63 -0.77 1.31 1.66
N GLY A 64 -1.77 0.95 0.86
CA GLY A 64 -2.07 1.68 -0.36
C GLY A 64 -0.85 1.83 -1.27
N GLY A 65 -0.46 3.07 -1.55
CA GLY A 65 0.72 3.40 -2.37
C GLY A 65 2.02 3.54 -1.60
N ASN A 66 1.99 3.57 -0.26
CA ASN A 66 3.11 4.00 0.58
C ASN A 66 3.94 2.85 1.16
N GLY A 67 3.63 1.60 0.85
CA GLY A 67 4.22 0.44 1.50
C GLY A 67 5.74 0.39 1.49
N VAL A 68 6.39 0.81 0.41
CA VAL A 68 7.86 0.83 0.31
C VAL A 68 8.49 1.80 1.30
N ILE A 69 7.85 2.96 1.51
CA ILE A 69 8.33 4.01 2.42
C ILE A 69 8.07 3.63 3.88
N GLU A 70 6.91 3.05 4.16
CA GLU A 70 6.45 2.75 5.51
C GLU A 70 7.01 1.43 6.07
N ALA A 71 7.26 0.45 5.20
CA ALA A 71 7.69 -0.90 5.59
C ALA A 71 8.89 -0.95 6.55
N PRO A 72 9.95 -0.15 6.42
CA PRO A 72 11.08 -0.20 7.33
C PRO A 72 10.71 0.16 8.78
N ALA A 73 9.91 1.20 8.97
CA ALA A 73 9.45 1.62 10.29
C ALA A 73 8.50 0.58 10.91
N VAL A 74 7.53 0.11 10.13
CA VAL A 74 6.58 -0.91 10.53
C VAL A 74 7.28 -2.21 10.93
N SER A 75 8.21 -2.69 10.09
CA SER A 75 8.93 -3.94 10.34
C SER A 75 9.73 -3.88 11.63
N ARG A 76 10.41 -2.75 11.88
CA ARG A 76 11.17 -2.52 13.11
C ARG A 76 10.27 -2.58 14.34
N ASP A 77 9.14 -1.89 14.30
CA ASP A 77 8.25 -1.77 15.44
C ASP A 77 7.48 -3.06 15.69
N LEU A 78 7.06 -3.75 14.62
CA LEU A 78 6.43 -5.06 14.72
C LEU A 78 7.40 -6.13 15.26
N ALA A 79 8.67 -6.09 14.86
CA ALA A 79 9.70 -6.97 15.39
C ALA A 79 9.92 -6.76 16.90
N LYS A 80 9.95 -5.51 17.38
CA LYS A 80 10.04 -5.21 18.81
C LYS A 80 8.82 -5.74 19.57
N PHE A 81 7.65 -5.57 19.01
CA PHE A 81 6.42 -6.10 19.60
C PHE A 81 6.48 -7.63 19.72
N ILE A 82 6.84 -8.34 18.65
CA ILE A 82 6.94 -9.81 18.65
C ILE A 82 8.00 -10.31 19.63
N MET A 83 9.16 -9.67 19.65
CA MET A 83 10.30 -10.14 20.45
C MET A 83 10.21 -9.76 21.92
N ARG A 84 9.58 -8.63 22.27
CA ARG A 84 9.65 -8.03 23.60
C ARG A 84 8.29 -7.61 24.16
N GLY A 85 7.21 -7.69 23.39
CA GLY A 85 5.89 -7.17 23.77
C GLY A 85 5.83 -5.63 23.86
N GLU A 86 6.80 -4.93 23.26
CA GLU A 86 6.86 -3.46 23.29
C GLU A 86 5.86 -2.90 22.25
N SER A 87 4.83 -2.17 22.74
CA SER A 87 3.96 -1.39 21.86
C SER A 87 4.60 -0.05 21.53
N THR A 88 4.33 0.46 20.35
CA THR A 88 4.75 1.78 19.91
C THR A 88 3.52 2.61 19.50
N MET A 89 3.66 3.93 19.45
CA MET A 89 2.60 4.82 19.00
C MET A 89 2.05 4.42 17.62
N LEU A 90 2.92 4.01 16.70
CA LEU A 90 2.54 3.53 15.37
C LEU A 90 1.65 2.28 15.46
N LEU A 91 2.02 1.29 16.29
CA LEU A 91 1.23 0.07 16.47
C LEU A 91 -0.11 0.35 17.15
N GLU A 92 -0.18 1.34 18.02
CA GLU A 92 -1.42 1.74 18.69
C GLU A 92 -2.38 2.46 17.75
N GLU A 93 -1.89 3.39 16.94
CA GLU A 93 -2.68 4.14 15.96
C GLU A 93 -3.14 3.27 14.79
N TRP A 94 -2.29 2.38 14.32
CA TRP A 94 -2.59 1.51 13.17
C TRP A 94 -3.16 0.15 13.55
N ALA A 95 -3.54 -0.02 14.82
CA ALA A 95 -4.11 -1.26 15.32
C ALA A 95 -5.43 -1.63 14.62
N PHE A 96 -5.64 -2.93 14.39
CA PHE A 96 -6.88 -3.48 13.82
C PHE A 96 -8.14 -3.03 14.59
N LYS A 97 -8.05 -2.88 15.90
CA LYS A 97 -9.19 -2.50 16.78
C LYS A 97 -9.88 -1.20 16.39
N ARG A 98 -9.18 -0.24 15.74
CA ARG A 98 -9.78 1.03 15.31
C ARG A 98 -10.90 0.80 14.29
N LEU A 99 -10.78 -0.21 13.43
CA LEU A 99 -11.78 -0.54 12.41
C LEU A 99 -13.02 -1.22 12.99
N LEU A 100 -12.97 -1.70 14.24
CA LEU A 100 -14.09 -2.32 14.93
C LEU A 100 -14.98 -1.30 15.64
N THR A 101 -14.50 -0.10 15.88
CA THR A 101 -15.17 0.95 16.67
C THR A 101 -15.91 1.99 15.83
N GLU A 102 -15.65 2.03 14.54
CA GLU A 102 -16.39 2.89 13.60
C GLU A 102 -17.71 2.22 13.17
N LYS A 103 -18.82 2.70 13.74
CA LYS A 103 -20.18 2.43 13.26
C LYS A 103 -20.70 3.59 12.44
#